data_bb0ee0d0d857540eaed5528a7aed4c20
#
_entry.id   bb0ee0d0d857540eaed5528a7aed4c20
#
_cell.length_a   1.000
_cell.length_b   1.000
_cell.length_c   1.000
_cell.angle_alpha   90.00
_cell.angle_beta   90.00
_cell.angle_gamma   90.00
#
_symmetry.space_group_name_H-M   'P 1'
#
loop_
_entity.id
_entity.type
_entity.pdbx_description
1 polymer ?
#
loop_
_entity_poly.entity_id
_entity_poly.type
_entity_poly.pdbx_seq_one_letter_code
_entity_poly.pdbx_strand_id
1 'polypeptide(L)'
;MSANWYTEAATKIRDPRFLFMNHGYWQPDLEAQSGEPGSYAHQLSEALVRKVLGDLPRAGDHVLDVGCGRGGACALLARDSEAEVIIGMDRCAEGIETCRANVCNDRVTFVVGDAQSPPFADGRFHRVLNIESAHGYPNRLGFFKEVHRLLRPGGCFNYTDGVPPDTLDQQLADLKSAGLFVETVEDITAGVIEALERSSADRQALYDLMVAAGTVDEPFARRLCNALTESIPETYRQGTLKYIVWRCHKPGDS
;
A
#
# COMPACT_ATOMS: atom_id res chain seq x y z
N MET A 1 8.53 -11.18 -3.99
CA MET A 1 8.31 -11.93 -2.71
C MET A 1 7.15 -12.89 -2.89
N SER A 2 7.15 -14.08 -2.29
CA SER A 2 6.03 -15.03 -2.43
C SER A 2 4.81 -14.56 -1.62
N ALA A 3 3.59 -14.94 -2.04
CA ALA A 3 2.35 -14.64 -1.31
C ALA A 3 2.38 -15.08 0.17
N ASN A 4 3.23 -16.04 0.50
CA ASN A 4 3.42 -16.56 1.86
C ASN A 4 4.11 -15.54 2.79
N TRP A 5 4.94 -14.65 2.25
CA TRP A 5 5.70 -13.68 3.03
C TRP A 5 4.80 -12.61 3.70
N TYR A 6 3.79 -12.11 2.97
CA TYR A 6 2.85 -11.12 3.52
C TYR A 6 1.99 -11.72 4.64
N THR A 7 1.51 -12.95 4.46
CA THR A 7 0.78 -13.70 5.50
C THR A 7 1.68 -13.93 6.72
N GLU A 8 2.95 -14.30 6.50
CA GLU A 8 3.92 -14.48 7.58
C GLU A 8 4.16 -13.16 8.35
N ALA A 9 4.32 -12.03 7.66
CA ALA A 9 4.46 -10.72 8.29
C ALA A 9 3.20 -10.32 9.08
N ALA A 10 2.02 -10.53 8.51
CA ALA A 10 0.75 -10.22 9.16
C ALA A 10 0.52 -11.03 10.45
N THR A 11 0.97 -12.30 10.48
CA THR A 11 0.75 -13.21 11.62
C THR A 11 1.86 -13.14 12.67
N LYS A 12 3.12 -12.93 12.27
CA LYS A 12 4.26 -12.96 13.18
C LYS A 12 4.56 -11.62 13.85
N ILE A 13 4.27 -10.49 13.20
CA ILE A 13 4.52 -9.18 13.78
C ILE A 13 3.28 -8.73 14.54
N ARG A 14 3.37 -8.67 15.87
CA ARG A 14 2.28 -8.26 16.77
C ARG A 14 2.41 -6.81 17.26
N ASP A 15 3.50 -6.15 16.91
CA ASP A 15 3.76 -4.79 17.36
C ASP A 15 2.85 -3.78 16.63
N PRO A 16 2.07 -2.94 17.37
CA PRO A 16 1.17 -1.96 16.78
C PRO A 16 1.90 -0.84 16.04
N ARG A 17 3.20 -0.61 16.30
CA ARG A 17 4.00 0.38 15.58
C ARG A 17 4.29 -0.02 14.14
N PHE A 18 4.21 -1.32 13.82
CA PHE A 18 4.39 -1.82 12.47
C PHE A 18 3.05 -1.77 11.70
N LEU A 19 2.60 -0.55 11.36
CA LEU A 19 1.35 -0.33 10.63
C LEU A 19 1.51 -0.40 9.12
N PHE A 20 2.67 0.00 8.59
CA PHE A 20 2.91 0.04 7.16
C PHE A 20 3.81 -1.10 6.71
N MET A 21 3.52 -1.64 5.54
CA MET A 21 4.31 -2.68 4.87
C MET A 21 4.90 -2.19 3.55
N ASN A 22 4.66 -0.92 3.18
CA ASN A 22 5.19 -0.32 1.97
C ASN A 22 6.64 0.15 2.12
N HIS A 23 7.30 0.37 0.99
CA HIS A 23 8.71 0.75 0.94
C HIS A 23 8.98 2.18 1.42
N GLY A 24 7.96 3.05 1.38
CA GLY A 24 8.09 4.48 1.66
C GLY A 24 8.48 5.31 0.43
N TYR A 25 8.40 6.62 0.57
CA TYR A 25 8.80 7.59 -0.44
C TYR A 25 9.46 8.78 0.22
N TRP A 26 10.64 9.15 -0.27
CA TRP A 26 11.36 10.33 0.20
C TRP A 26 11.24 11.48 -0.81
N GLN A 27 11.15 12.70 -0.29
CA GLN A 27 11.20 13.96 -1.04
C GLN A 27 12.00 15.00 -0.24
N PRO A 28 12.60 16.01 -0.89
CA PRO A 28 13.57 16.92 -0.26
C PRO A 28 13.07 17.69 0.96
N ASP A 29 11.78 17.94 1.06
CA ASP A 29 11.14 18.64 2.18
C ASP A 29 10.78 17.72 3.37
N LEU A 30 10.99 16.41 3.23
CA LEU A 30 10.75 15.43 4.28
C LEU A 30 12.02 15.19 5.09
N GLU A 31 12.22 15.97 6.14
CA GLU A 31 13.32 15.78 7.09
C GLU A 31 12.97 14.71 8.13
N ALA A 32 14.00 13.95 8.54
CA ALA A 32 13.85 13.01 9.66
C ALA A 32 13.55 13.76 10.94
N GLN A 33 12.39 13.53 11.54
CA GLN A 33 12.09 13.97 12.88
C GLN A 33 12.72 13.00 13.89
N SER A 34 13.40 13.51 14.90
CA SER A 34 13.89 12.68 16.02
C SER A 34 12.70 12.06 16.74
N GLY A 35 12.67 10.73 16.86
CA GLY A 35 11.54 10.01 17.44
C GLY A 35 11.92 8.61 17.90
N GLU A 36 10.90 7.85 18.29
CA GLU A 36 11.01 6.44 18.63
C GLU A 36 11.48 5.60 17.41
N PRO A 37 12.16 4.46 17.63
CA PRO A 37 12.55 3.55 16.58
C PRO A 37 11.38 3.19 15.64
N GLY A 38 11.58 3.31 14.33
CA GLY A 38 10.58 3.11 13.29
C GLY A 38 9.77 4.36 12.93
N SER A 39 9.91 5.47 13.66
CA SER A 39 9.12 6.68 13.41
C SER A 39 9.42 7.32 12.07
N TYR A 40 10.68 7.34 11.65
CA TYR A 40 11.06 7.89 10.35
C TYR A 40 10.62 6.98 9.19
N ALA A 41 10.78 5.67 9.34
CA ALA A 41 10.25 4.71 8.37
C ALA A 41 8.72 4.84 8.21
N HIS A 42 8.01 5.10 9.32
CA HIS A 42 6.58 5.38 9.31
C HIS A 42 6.23 6.66 8.54
N GLN A 43 6.94 7.77 8.77
CA GLN A 43 6.76 9.03 8.03
C GLN A 43 6.97 8.84 6.52
N LEU A 44 8.01 8.12 6.12
CA LEU A 44 8.28 7.81 4.72
C LEU A 44 7.18 6.93 4.11
N SER A 45 6.64 5.99 4.89
CA SER A 45 5.52 5.15 4.47
C SER A 45 4.23 5.96 4.27
N GLU A 46 3.95 6.91 5.14
CA GLU A 46 2.85 7.86 4.98
C GLU A 46 3.06 8.76 3.76
N ALA A 47 4.30 9.23 3.54
CA ALA A 47 4.63 10.04 2.37
C ALA A 47 4.37 9.30 1.05
N LEU A 48 4.62 7.98 1.00
CA LEU A 48 4.25 7.15 -0.15
C LEU A 48 2.73 7.13 -0.36
N VAL A 49 1.95 6.90 0.71
CA VAL A 49 0.48 6.91 0.58
C VAL A 49 -0.02 8.24 0.04
N ARG A 50 0.48 9.38 0.57
CA ARG A 50 0.13 10.72 0.07
C ARG A 50 0.55 10.92 -1.38
N LYS A 51 1.75 10.45 -1.77
CA LYS A 51 2.25 10.49 -3.14
C LYS A 51 1.34 9.74 -4.10
N VAL A 52 0.85 8.57 -3.71
CA VAL A 52 -0.06 7.74 -4.52
C VAL A 52 -1.42 8.42 -4.64
N LEU A 53 -1.96 8.94 -3.55
CA LEU A 53 -3.26 9.63 -3.52
C LEU A 53 -3.28 10.87 -4.43
N GLY A 54 -2.22 11.68 -4.42
CA GLY A 54 -2.24 13.04 -4.95
C GLY A 54 -3.10 13.95 -4.06
N ASP A 55 -4.41 13.88 -4.23
CA ASP A 55 -5.37 14.62 -3.41
C ASP A 55 -6.02 13.74 -2.34
N LEU A 56 -6.27 14.31 -1.17
CA LEU A 56 -7.00 13.62 -0.11
C LEU A 56 -8.50 13.48 -0.44
N PRO A 57 -9.13 12.37 -0.03
CA PRO A 57 -10.58 12.18 -0.11
C PRO A 57 -11.34 13.29 0.62
N ARG A 58 -12.50 13.66 0.08
CA ARG A 58 -13.36 14.75 0.56
C ARG A 58 -14.53 14.22 1.39
N ALA A 59 -15.28 15.13 2.00
CA ALA A 59 -16.52 14.80 2.68
C ALA A 59 -17.52 14.10 1.73
N GLY A 60 -18.10 13.00 2.20
CA GLY A 60 -18.99 12.14 1.41
C GLY A 60 -18.27 11.08 0.58
N ASP A 61 -16.94 11.10 0.50
CA ASP A 61 -16.20 10.06 -0.24
C ASP A 61 -16.21 8.70 0.50
N HIS A 62 -16.49 7.65 -0.27
CA HIS A 62 -16.30 6.26 0.14
C HIS A 62 -15.00 5.74 -0.48
N VAL A 63 -14.07 5.30 0.33
CA VAL A 63 -12.73 4.83 -0.06
C VAL A 63 -12.58 3.35 0.23
N LEU A 64 -12.01 2.61 -0.71
CA LEU A 64 -11.61 1.21 -0.54
C LEU A 64 -10.10 1.08 -0.72
N ASP A 65 -9.42 0.53 0.28
CA ASP A 65 -8.02 0.13 0.22
C ASP A 65 -7.96 -1.40 0.01
N VAL A 66 -7.57 -1.83 -1.20
CA VAL A 66 -7.51 -3.24 -1.58
C VAL A 66 -6.11 -3.78 -1.35
N GLY A 67 -5.98 -4.82 -0.55
CA GLY A 67 -4.70 -5.29 -0.04
C GLY A 67 -4.18 -4.36 1.05
N CYS A 68 -5.04 -4.01 2.00
CA CYS A 68 -4.76 -3.02 3.04
C CYS A 68 -3.66 -3.43 4.04
N GLY A 69 -3.21 -4.68 3.99
CA GLY A 69 -2.15 -5.22 4.83
C GLY A 69 -2.45 -5.04 6.32
N ARG A 70 -1.77 -4.11 6.98
CA ARG A 70 -1.91 -3.83 8.40
C ARG A 70 -2.72 -2.56 8.72
N GLY A 71 -3.35 -1.97 7.69
CA GLY A 71 -4.28 -0.86 7.84
C GLY A 71 -3.64 0.54 7.90
N GLY A 72 -2.34 0.67 7.60
CA GLY A 72 -1.64 1.95 7.69
C GLY A 72 -2.24 3.05 6.81
N ALA A 73 -2.59 2.73 5.55
CA ALA A 73 -3.24 3.70 4.66
C ALA A 73 -4.64 4.08 5.17
N CYS A 74 -5.41 3.12 5.70
CA CYS A 74 -6.71 3.40 6.31
C CYS A 74 -6.58 4.31 7.55
N ALA A 75 -5.58 4.09 8.39
CA ALA A 75 -5.31 4.93 9.57
C ALA A 75 -4.95 6.37 9.16
N LEU A 76 -4.07 6.52 8.15
CA LEU A 76 -3.71 7.82 7.59
C LEU A 76 -4.95 8.55 7.03
N LEU A 77 -5.75 7.87 6.22
CA LEU A 77 -6.98 8.43 5.65
C LEU A 77 -7.96 8.87 6.73
N ALA A 78 -8.12 8.07 7.80
CA ALA A 78 -8.99 8.41 8.91
C ALA A 78 -8.53 9.65 9.69
N ARG A 79 -7.23 9.89 9.75
CA ARG A 79 -6.64 11.06 10.42
C ARG A 79 -6.68 12.32 9.56
N ASP A 80 -6.32 12.18 8.29
CA ASP A 80 -5.94 13.32 7.42
C ASP A 80 -6.99 13.69 6.38
N SER A 81 -8.02 12.85 6.16
CA SER A 81 -9.06 13.10 5.16
C SER A 81 -10.46 13.29 5.77
N GLU A 82 -11.37 13.83 4.96
CA GLU A 82 -12.77 13.97 5.31
C GLU A 82 -13.65 12.83 4.76
N ALA A 83 -13.05 11.72 4.30
CA ALA A 83 -13.78 10.56 3.79
C ALA A 83 -14.87 10.12 4.79
N GLU A 84 -16.07 9.87 4.28
CA GLU A 84 -17.20 9.42 5.10
C GLU A 84 -17.06 7.94 5.48
N VAL A 85 -16.59 7.12 4.54
CA VAL A 85 -16.41 5.68 4.74
C VAL A 85 -15.05 5.27 4.21
N ILE A 86 -14.28 4.57 5.03
CA ILE A 86 -12.99 3.98 4.67
C ILE A 86 -13.08 2.47 4.92
N ILE A 87 -12.87 1.67 3.88
CA ILE A 87 -12.86 0.22 3.98
C ILE A 87 -11.50 -0.29 3.61
N GLY A 88 -10.84 -1.01 4.53
CA GLY A 88 -9.67 -1.82 4.23
C GLY A 88 -10.07 -3.25 3.95
N MET A 89 -9.60 -3.82 2.85
CA MET A 89 -9.86 -5.21 2.50
C MET A 89 -8.54 -5.95 2.27
N ASP A 90 -8.40 -7.11 2.88
CA ASP A 90 -7.27 -8.03 2.67
C ASP A 90 -7.76 -9.47 2.73
N ARG A 91 -7.03 -10.38 2.07
CA ARG A 91 -7.35 -11.81 2.12
C ARG A 91 -6.88 -12.51 3.40
N CYS A 92 -5.93 -11.91 4.12
CA CYS A 92 -5.36 -12.45 5.35
C CYS A 92 -6.28 -12.11 6.53
N ALA A 93 -7.02 -13.10 7.03
CA ALA A 93 -7.96 -12.92 8.14
C ALA A 93 -7.25 -12.43 9.42
N GLU A 94 -6.09 -12.99 9.73
CA GLU A 94 -5.27 -12.60 10.89
C GLU A 94 -4.75 -11.15 10.75
N GLY A 95 -4.40 -10.75 9.53
CA GLY A 95 -4.04 -9.36 9.22
C GLY A 95 -5.21 -8.41 9.48
N ILE A 96 -6.41 -8.77 9.06
CA ILE A 96 -7.64 -8.00 9.31
C ILE A 96 -7.97 -7.88 10.81
N GLU A 97 -7.78 -8.95 11.59
CA GLU A 97 -7.93 -8.88 13.05
C GLU A 97 -6.94 -7.89 13.67
N THR A 98 -5.70 -7.89 13.21
CA THR A 98 -4.68 -6.93 13.63
C THR A 98 -5.06 -5.49 13.24
N CYS A 99 -5.59 -5.28 12.04
CA CYS A 99 -6.09 -3.97 11.61
C CYS A 99 -7.19 -3.45 12.55
N ARG A 100 -8.17 -4.28 12.88
CA ARG A 100 -9.27 -3.94 13.80
C ARG A 100 -8.79 -3.61 15.20
N ALA A 101 -7.73 -4.27 15.67
CA ALA A 101 -7.14 -3.99 16.98
C ALA A 101 -6.36 -2.67 17.01
N ASN A 102 -5.69 -2.32 15.90
CA ASN A 102 -4.78 -1.18 15.85
C ASN A 102 -5.41 0.12 15.35
N VAL A 103 -6.48 0.04 14.54
CA VAL A 103 -7.12 1.19 13.91
C VAL A 103 -8.56 1.31 14.41
N CYS A 104 -8.73 2.07 15.50
CA CYS A 104 -10.05 2.33 16.10
C CYS A 104 -10.57 3.70 15.62
N ASN A 105 -11.45 3.70 14.64
CA ASN A 105 -12.10 4.92 14.13
C ASN A 105 -13.45 4.54 13.52
N ASP A 106 -14.50 5.29 13.85
CA ASP A 106 -15.89 4.99 13.45
C ASP A 106 -16.11 5.02 11.93
N ARG A 107 -15.25 5.71 11.18
CA ARG A 107 -15.29 5.77 9.71
C ARG A 107 -14.58 4.60 9.04
N VAL A 108 -13.83 3.79 9.80
CA VAL A 108 -12.98 2.71 9.25
C VAL A 108 -13.59 1.35 9.53
N THR A 109 -13.69 0.53 8.49
CA THR A 109 -14.11 -0.88 8.60
C THR A 109 -13.11 -1.77 7.86
N PHE A 110 -12.80 -2.93 8.45
CA PHE A 110 -11.92 -3.91 7.83
C PHE A 110 -12.67 -5.20 7.48
N VAL A 111 -12.45 -5.70 6.25
CA VAL A 111 -13.17 -6.84 5.66
C VAL A 111 -12.16 -7.85 5.11
N VAL A 112 -12.38 -9.14 5.41
CA VAL A 112 -11.66 -10.22 4.73
C VAL A 112 -12.28 -10.42 3.34
N GLY A 113 -11.45 -10.37 2.28
CA GLY A 113 -11.95 -10.52 0.92
C GLY A 113 -10.85 -10.74 -0.12
N ASP A 114 -11.23 -11.31 -1.25
CA ASP A 114 -10.35 -11.51 -2.40
C ASP A 114 -10.46 -10.29 -3.33
N ALA A 115 -9.31 -9.69 -3.68
CA ALA A 115 -9.22 -8.58 -4.62
C ALA A 115 -9.79 -8.92 -6.02
N GLN A 116 -9.82 -10.17 -6.39
CA GLN A 116 -10.35 -10.64 -7.68
C GLN A 116 -11.87 -10.93 -7.66
N SER A 117 -12.50 -10.87 -6.47
CA SER A 117 -13.95 -11.04 -6.29
C SER A 117 -14.40 -10.31 -5.02
N PRO A 118 -14.23 -8.98 -4.94
CA PRO A 118 -14.54 -8.20 -3.75
C PRO A 118 -16.06 -8.16 -3.50
N PRO A 119 -16.49 -8.34 -2.23
CA PRO A 119 -17.91 -8.53 -1.87
C PRO A 119 -18.66 -7.20 -1.76
N PHE A 120 -18.52 -6.34 -2.76
CA PHE A 120 -19.16 -5.02 -2.78
C PHE A 120 -19.98 -4.80 -4.05
N ALA A 121 -21.01 -3.98 -3.92
CA ALA A 121 -21.87 -3.58 -5.04
C ALA A 121 -21.12 -2.71 -6.06
N ASP A 122 -21.60 -2.72 -7.30
CA ASP A 122 -21.12 -1.87 -8.39
C ASP A 122 -21.26 -0.39 -8.04
N GLY A 123 -20.32 0.43 -8.47
CA GLY A 123 -20.38 1.88 -8.33
C GLY A 123 -20.39 2.40 -6.88
N ARG A 124 -19.94 1.59 -5.92
CA ARG A 124 -19.98 1.94 -4.50
C ARG A 124 -18.96 2.99 -4.09
N PHE A 125 -17.78 3.00 -4.72
CA PHE A 125 -16.64 3.75 -4.23
C PHE A 125 -16.31 4.96 -5.09
N HIS A 126 -15.96 6.05 -4.43
CA HIS A 126 -15.42 7.27 -5.03
C HIS A 126 -13.94 7.09 -5.37
N ARG A 127 -13.25 6.31 -4.52
CA ARG A 127 -11.82 6.04 -4.67
C ARG A 127 -11.49 4.60 -4.30
N VAL A 128 -10.65 3.96 -5.10
CA VAL A 128 -10.03 2.68 -4.79
C VAL A 128 -8.51 2.88 -4.73
N LEU A 129 -7.87 2.35 -3.70
CA LEU A 129 -6.42 2.30 -3.53
C LEU A 129 -5.91 0.89 -3.69
N ASN A 130 -4.71 0.76 -4.24
CA ASN A 130 -3.94 -0.47 -4.16
C ASN A 130 -2.45 -0.13 -4.09
N ILE A 131 -1.81 -0.43 -2.98
CA ILE A 131 -0.41 -0.10 -2.71
C ILE A 131 0.37 -1.37 -2.45
N GLU A 132 1.34 -1.69 -3.33
CA GLU A 132 2.24 -2.84 -3.22
C GLU A 132 1.51 -4.18 -3.00
N SER A 133 0.46 -4.45 -3.75
CA SER A 133 -0.35 -5.65 -3.55
C SER A 133 -0.66 -6.39 -4.85
N ALA A 134 -0.92 -5.69 -5.96
CA ALA A 134 -1.36 -6.30 -7.21
C ALA A 134 -0.32 -7.20 -7.89
N HIS A 135 0.96 -7.06 -7.58
CA HIS A 135 2.01 -7.99 -8.02
C HIS A 135 1.79 -9.42 -7.52
N GLY A 136 1.05 -9.59 -6.43
CA GLY A 136 0.69 -10.90 -5.86
C GLY A 136 -0.60 -11.51 -6.43
N TYR A 137 -1.30 -10.84 -7.36
CA TYR A 137 -2.59 -11.32 -7.86
C TYR A 137 -2.41 -12.18 -9.12
N PRO A 138 -2.92 -13.43 -9.12
CA PRO A 138 -2.78 -14.33 -10.27
C PRO A 138 -3.42 -13.78 -11.56
N ASN A 139 -4.52 -13.03 -11.44
CA ASN A 139 -5.24 -12.40 -12.56
C ASN A 139 -5.36 -10.89 -12.35
N ARG A 140 -4.29 -10.15 -12.66
CA ARG A 140 -4.27 -8.69 -12.50
C ARG A 140 -5.30 -7.97 -13.39
N LEU A 141 -5.51 -8.40 -14.62
CA LEU A 141 -6.56 -7.84 -15.47
C LEU A 141 -7.95 -8.05 -14.86
N GLY A 142 -8.21 -9.21 -14.28
CA GLY A 142 -9.45 -9.47 -13.52
C GLY A 142 -9.62 -8.51 -12.37
N PHE A 143 -8.57 -8.26 -11.60
CA PHE A 143 -8.57 -7.25 -10.53
C PHE A 143 -8.89 -5.85 -11.06
N PHE A 144 -8.27 -5.39 -12.14
CA PHE A 144 -8.56 -4.07 -12.71
C PHE A 144 -10.01 -3.94 -13.20
N LYS A 145 -10.61 -5.01 -13.73
CA LYS A 145 -12.05 -5.05 -14.08
C LYS A 145 -12.93 -4.92 -12.85
N GLU A 146 -12.58 -5.57 -11.74
CA GLU A 146 -13.27 -5.41 -10.47
C GLU A 146 -13.13 -3.98 -9.92
N VAL A 147 -11.96 -3.35 -10.01
CA VAL A 147 -11.78 -1.94 -9.67
C VAL A 147 -12.72 -1.05 -10.48
N HIS A 148 -12.79 -1.26 -11.82
CA HIS A 148 -13.71 -0.51 -12.68
C HIS A 148 -15.18 -0.74 -12.27
N ARG A 149 -15.57 -1.97 -11.94
CA ARG A 149 -16.92 -2.28 -11.47
C ARG A 149 -17.26 -1.54 -10.18
N LEU A 150 -16.33 -1.57 -9.22
CA LEU A 150 -16.50 -0.99 -7.89
C LEU A 150 -16.56 0.54 -7.89
N LEU A 151 -15.83 1.19 -8.81
CA LEU A 151 -15.84 2.63 -8.93
C LEU A 151 -17.16 3.15 -9.48
N ARG A 152 -17.67 4.23 -8.89
CA ARG A 152 -18.73 5.03 -9.50
C ARG A 152 -18.21 5.73 -10.76
N PRO A 153 -19.07 6.18 -11.69
CA PRO A 153 -18.66 7.05 -12.78
C PRO A 153 -17.90 8.28 -12.25
N GLY A 154 -16.76 8.60 -12.84
CA GLY A 154 -15.83 9.65 -12.35
C GLY A 154 -15.02 9.29 -11.11
N GLY A 155 -15.14 8.08 -10.56
CA GLY A 155 -14.35 7.62 -9.43
C GLY A 155 -12.91 7.33 -9.80
N CYS A 156 -11.98 7.47 -8.83
CA CYS A 156 -10.53 7.39 -9.03
C CYS A 156 -9.94 6.06 -8.56
N PHE A 157 -8.98 5.53 -9.32
CA PHE A 157 -8.12 4.43 -8.93
C PHE A 157 -6.68 4.91 -8.77
N ASN A 158 -6.16 4.85 -7.56
CA ASN A 158 -4.78 5.17 -7.22
C ASN A 158 -4.01 3.88 -6.97
N TYR A 159 -3.05 3.58 -7.83
CA TYR A 159 -2.34 2.31 -7.83
C TYR A 159 -0.84 2.52 -7.86
N THR A 160 -0.10 1.75 -7.09
CA THR A 160 1.37 1.73 -7.13
C THR A 160 1.92 0.35 -6.84
N ASP A 161 3.00 0.02 -7.53
CA ASP A 161 3.71 -1.25 -7.34
C ASP A 161 5.15 -1.17 -7.86
N GLY A 162 6.01 -2.09 -7.37
CA GLY A 162 7.29 -2.40 -7.96
C GLY A 162 7.13 -3.37 -9.13
N VAL A 163 7.48 -2.94 -10.34
CA VAL A 163 7.19 -3.71 -11.57
C VAL A 163 8.41 -3.86 -12.46
N PRO A 164 8.60 -5.01 -13.14
CA PRO A 164 9.59 -5.15 -14.19
C PRO A 164 9.33 -4.14 -15.33
N PRO A 165 10.37 -3.41 -15.81
CA PRO A 165 10.18 -2.39 -16.86
C PRO A 165 9.53 -2.90 -18.14
N ASP A 166 9.82 -4.12 -18.52
CA ASP A 166 9.27 -4.78 -19.72
C ASP A 166 7.78 -5.15 -19.61
N THR A 167 7.19 -5.05 -18.40
CA THR A 167 5.75 -5.29 -18.18
C THR A 167 4.92 -4.01 -18.17
N LEU A 168 5.51 -2.82 -18.26
CA LEU A 168 4.80 -1.54 -18.14
C LEU A 168 3.74 -1.35 -19.23
N ASP A 169 4.10 -1.64 -20.48
CA ASP A 169 3.17 -1.51 -21.62
C ASP A 169 1.98 -2.47 -21.47
N GLN A 170 2.23 -3.68 -20.97
CA GLN A 170 1.15 -4.64 -20.72
C GLN A 170 0.25 -4.16 -19.59
N GLN A 171 0.79 -3.59 -18.51
CA GLN A 171 -0.03 -3.05 -17.43
C GLN A 171 -0.90 -1.88 -17.88
N LEU A 172 -0.36 -0.99 -18.72
CA LEU A 172 -1.15 0.08 -19.35
C LEU A 172 -2.26 -0.46 -20.24
N ALA A 173 -1.98 -1.50 -21.02
CA ALA A 173 -2.97 -2.17 -21.86
C ALA A 173 -4.06 -2.84 -21.00
N ASP A 174 -3.68 -3.48 -19.89
CA ASP A 174 -4.61 -4.13 -18.95
C ASP A 174 -5.54 -3.12 -18.28
N LEU A 175 -5.02 -1.97 -17.81
CA LEU A 175 -5.82 -0.88 -17.23
C LEU A 175 -6.84 -0.33 -18.22
N LYS A 176 -6.41 -0.05 -19.45
CA LYS A 176 -7.29 0.42 -20.54
C LYS A 176 -8.34 -0.64 -20.92
N SER A 177 -7.94 -1.91 -21.00
CA SER A 177 -8.83 -3.02 -21.32
C SER A 177 -9.87 -3.29 -20.23
N ALA A 178 -9.58 -2.89 -19.00
CA ALA A 178 -10.51 -2.90 -17.87
C ALA A 178 -11.51 -1.73 -17.91
N GLY A 179 -11.39 -0.79 -18.86
CA GLY A 179 -12.26 0.39 -18.95
C GLY A 179 -11.78 1.59 -18.12
N LEU A 180 -10.57 1.54 -17.56
CA LEU A 180 -9.99 2.63 -16.80
C LEU A 180 -9.24 3.60 -17.72
N PHE A 181 -9.46 4.89 -17.55
CA PHE A 181 -8.67 5.95 -18.18
C PHE A 181 -7.45 6.25 -17.33
N VAL A 182 -6.26 6.12 -17.91
CA VAL A 182 -5.00 6.41 -17.21
C VAL A 182 -4.65 7.87 -17.43
N GLU A 183 -4.70 8.66 -16.36
CA GLU A 183 -4.37 10.09 -16.37
C GLU A 183 -2.86 10.32 -16.30
N THR A 184 -2.21 9.66 -15.35
CA THR A 184 -0.78 9.79 -15.11
C THR A 184 -0.11 8.46 -14.85
N VAL A 185 1.14 8.35 -15.31
CA VAL A 185 2.08 7.29 -14.98
C VAL A 185 3.37 7.96 -14.53
N GLU A 186 3.78 7.71 -13.31
CA GLU A 186 4.94 8.39 -12.73
C GLU A 186 5.94 7.35 -12.19
N ASP A 187 7.18 7.44 -12.66
CA ASP A 187 8.30 6.65 -12.12
C ASP A 187 8.86 7.38 -10.88
N ILE A 188 8.64 6.80 -9.70
CA ILE A 188 9.11 7.34 -8.42
C ILE A 188 10.23 6.50 -7.81
N THR A 189 10.87 5.65 -8.60
CA THR A 189 11.92 4.70 -8.16
C THR A 189 13.01 5.37 -7.34
N ALA A 190 13.50 6.53 -7.77
CA ALA A 190 14.57 7.25 -7.05
C ALA A 190 14.15 7.65 -5.63
N GLY A 191 12.94 8.17 -5.44
CA GLY A 191 12.43 8.54 -4.12
C GLY A 191 12.17 7.33 -3.22
N VAL A 192 11.85 6.16 -3.79
CA VAL A 192 11.69 4.91 -3.04
C VAL A 192 13.05 4.34 -2.61
N ILE A 193 14.06 4.34 -3.49
CA ILE A 193 15.43 3.96 -3.11
C ILE A 193 15.92 4.80 -1.94
N GLU A 194 15.80 6.12 -2.07
CA GLU A 194 16.22 7.07 -1.04
C GLU A 194 15.48 6.84 0.29
N ALA A 195 14.17 6.53 0.25
CA ALA A 195 13.40 6.21 1.44
C ALA A 195 13.89 4.95 2.15
N LEU A 196 14.17 3.89 1.40
CA LEU A 196 14.69 2.64 1.95
C LEU A 196 16.07 2.82 2.59
N GLU A 197 16.95 3.56 1.92
CA GLU A 197 18.31 3.83 2.41
C GLU A 197 18.32 4.70 3.67
N ARG A 198 17.59 5.80 3.65
CA ARG A 198 17.50 6.74 4.79
C ARG A 198 16.83 6.13 6.01
N SER A 199 15.86 5.24 5.83
CA SER A 199 15.19 4.57 6.93
C SER A 199 15.88 3.27 7.40
N SER A 200 16.99 2.87 6.80
CA SER A 200 17.64 1.59 7.09
C SER A 200 17.97 1.41 8.58
N ALA A 201 18.67 2.37 9.18
CA ALA A 201 19.05 2.33 10.60
C ALA A 201 17.82 2.39 11.52
N ASP A 202 16.81 3.19 11.18
CA ASP A 202 15.58 3.33 11.94
C ASP A 202 14.72 2.06 11.89
N ARG A 203 14.65 1.40 10.73
CA ARG A 203 14.00 0.08 10.57
C ARG A 203 14.73 -0.99 11.38
N GLN A 204 16.06 -1.03 11.33
CA GLN A 204 16.84 -1.98 12.14
C GLN A 204 16.55 -1.79 13.63
N ALA A 205 16.59 -0.55 14.13
CA ALA A 205 16.29 -0.26 15.52
C ALA A 205 14.88 -0.69 15.95
N LEU A 206 13.88 -0.51 15.07
CA LEU A 206 12.51 -1.00 15.31
C LEU A 206 12.47 -2.53 15.39
N TYR A 207 13.13 -3.24 14.47
CA TYR A 207 13.14 -4.70 14.48
C TYR A 207 13.85 -5.26 15.71
N ASP A 208 14.99 -4.68 16.10
CA ASP A 208 15.71 -5.07 17.32
C ASP A 208 14.84 -4.89 18.57
N LEU A 209 14.09 -3.79 18.63
CA LEU A 209 13.15 -3.50 19.71
C LEU A 209 11.99 -4.52 19.73
N MET A 210 11.44 -4.88 18.58
CA MET A 210 10.37 -5.88 18.45
C MET A 210 10.84 -7.28 18.85
N VAL A 211 12.06 -7.66 18.48
CA VAL A 211 12.69 -8.92 18.90
C VAL A 211 12.88 -8.94 20.43
N ALA A 212 13.44 -7.87 20.99
CA ALA A 212 13.64 -7.74 22.43
C ALA A 212 12.32 -7.80 23.23
N ALA A 213 11.23 -7.25 22.65
CA ALA A 213 9.89 -7.31 23.24
C ALA A 213 9.16 -8.66 23.02
N GLY A 214 9.73 -9.58 22.22
CA GLY A 214 9.11 -10.86 21.89
C GLY A 214 7.87 -10.72 20.98
N THR A 215 7.73 -9.60 20.29
CA THR A 215 6.59 -9.34 19.37
C THR A 215 6.84 -9.83 17.95
N VAL A 216 8.07 -10.28 17.66
CA VAL A 216 8.48 -10.94 16.42
C VAL A 216 9.62 -11.93 16.69
N ASP A 217 9.73 -13.01 15.93
CA ASP A 217 10.90 -13.89 16.00
C ASP A 217 12.12 -13.28 15.28
N GLU A 218 13.32 -13.45 15.86
CA GLU A 218 14.56 -12.86 15.33
C GLU A 218 14.87 -13.31 13.89
N PRO A 219 14.76 -14.59 13.50
CA PRO A 219 15.04 -15.01 12.12
C PRO A 219 14.13 -14.33 11.10
N PHE A 220 12.86 -14.11 11.42
CA PHE A 220 11.93 -13.40 10.53
C PHE A 220 12.25 -11.92 10.47
N ALA A 221 12.45 -11.25 11.62
CA ALA A 221 12.82 -9.85 11.69
C ALA A 221 14.09 -9.55 10.88
N ARG A 222 15.12 -10.39 11.01
CA ARG A 222 16.37 -10.29 10.24
C ARG A 222 16.15 -10.42 8.73
N ARG A 223 15.36 -11.42 8.28
CA ARG A 223 15.03 -11.57 6.85
C ARG A 223 14.28 -10.36 6.29
N LEU A 224 13.34 -9.83 7.06
CA LEU A 224 12.56 -8.65 6.68
C LEU A 224 13.45 -7.41 6.58
N CYS A 225 14.30 -7.19 7.58
CA CYS A 225 15.25 -6.08 7.61
C CYS A 225 16.20 -6.14 6.39
N ASN A 226 16.87 -7.27 6.17
CA ASN A 226 17.81 -7.45 5.05
C ASN A 226 17.12 -7.27 3.69
N ALA A 227 15.87 -7.72 3.56
CA ALA A 227 15.12 -7.50 2.33
C ALA A 227 14.94 -5.99 2.05
N LEU A 228 14.50 -5.22 3.05
CA LEU A 228 14.21 -3.79 2.89
C LEU A 228 15.45 -2.90 2.85
N THR A 229 16.56 -3.32 3.47
CA THR A 229 17.79 -2.50 3.55
C THR A 229 18.84 -2.84 2.50
N GLU A 230 18.80 -4.04 1.91
CA GLU A 230 19.79 -4.53 0.97
C GLU A 230 19.19 -5.00 -0.36
N SER A 231 18.37 -6.07 -0.33
CA SER A 231 17.98 -6.78 -1.55
C SER A 231 17.01 -5.96 -2.42
N ILE A 232 16.02 -5.31 -1.82
CA ILE A 232 15.01 -4.52 -2.54
C ILE A 232 15.61 -3.25 -3.13
N PRO A 233 16.37 -2.41 -2.37
CA PRO A 233 17.05 -1.26 -2.95
C PRO A 233 17.97 -1.63 -4.12
N GLU A 234 18.69 -2.73 -4.00
CA GLU A 234 19.59 -3.20 -5.06
C GLU A 234 18.82 -3.60 -6.33
N THR A 235 17.67 -4.26 -6.18
CA THR A 235 16.81 -4.62 -7.32
C THR A 235 16.37 -3.38 -8.11
N TYR A 236 16.06 -2.28 -7.42
CA TYR A 236 15.70 -1.00 -8.05
C TYR A 236 16.91 -0.31 -8.68
N ARG A 237 18.09 -0.29 -8.02
CA ARG A 237 19.33 0.29 -8.57
C ARG A 237 19.77 -0.40 -9.86
N GLN A 238 19.64 -1.73 -9.92
CA GLN A 238 19.93 -2.51 -11.11
C GLN A 238 18.90 -2.34 -12.24
N GLY A 239 17.81 -1.63 -11.98
CA GLY A 239 16.71 -1.42 -12.95
C GLY A 239 15.90 -2.68 -13.25
N THR A 240 16.04 -3.73 -12.44
CA THR A 240 15.23 -4.96 -12.56
C THR A 240 13.77 -4.68 -12.22
N LEU A 241 13.53 -3.77 -11.29
CA LEU A 241 12.20 -3.23 -10.97
C LEU A 241 12.22 -1.71 -11.08
N LYS A 242 11.07 -1.14 -11.43
CA LYS A 242 10.72 0.26 -11.30
C LYS A 242 9.54 0.40 -10.36
N TYR A 243 9.53 1.47 -9.59
CA TYR A 243 8.41 1.77 -8.72
C TYR A 243 7.52 2.83 -9.36
N ILE A 244 6.33 2.43 -9.76
CA ILE A 244 5.44 3.24 -10.61
C ILE A 244 4.16 3.59 -9.86
N VAL A 245 3.71 4.83 -10.02
CA VAL A 245 2.38 5.30 -9.60
C VAL A 245 1.52 5.49 -10.83
N TRP A 246 0.35 4.87 -10.84
CA TRP A 246 -0.71 5.11 -11.80
C TRP A 246 -1.88 5.83 -11.13
N ARG A 247 -2.33 6.91 -11.73
CA ARG A 247 -3.60 7.55 -11.37
C ARG A 247 -4.56 7.37 -12.52
N CYS A 248 -5.67 6.72 -12.23
CA CYS A 248 -6.67 6.37 -13.22
C CYS A 248 -8.05 6.81 -12.73
N HIS A 249 -8.99 6.91 -13.66
CA HIS A 249 -10.39 7.08 -13.30
C HIS A 249 -11.32 6.21 -14.15
N LYS A 250 -12.50 5.91 -13.63
CA LYS A 250 -13.60 5.40 -14.43
C LYS A 250 -14.24 6.56 -15.16
N PRO A 251 -14.34 6.55 -16.50
CA PRO A 251 -15.04 7.60 -17.24
C PRO A 251 -16.44 7.87 -16.70
N GLY A 252 -16.86 9.12 -16.72
CA GLY A 252 -18.24 9.48 -16.39
C GLY A 252 -19.23 8.97 -17.43
N ASP A 253 -20.49 8.81 -17.06
CA ASP A 253 -21.55 8.56 -18.02
C ASP A 253 -21.68 9.79 -18.92
N SER A 254 -21.51 9.57 -20.25
CA SER A 254 -21.60 10.61 -21.28
C SER A 254 -23.06 10.95 -21.60
#